data_ae776423e16743b538649c5dbb532c7e
#
_entry.id   ae776423e16743b538649c5dbb532c7e
#
_cell.length_a   1.000
_cell.length_b   1.000
_cell.length_c   1.000
_cell.angle_alpha   90.00
_cell.angle_beta   90.00
_cell.angle_gamma   90.00
#
_symmetry.space_group_name_H-M   'P 1'
#
loop_
_entity.id
_entity.type
_entity.pdbx_description
1 polymer ?
#
loop_
_entity_poly.entity_id
_entity_poly.type
_entity_poly.pdbx_seq_one_letter_code
_entity_poly.pdbx_strand_id
1 'polypeptide(L)'
;MGARGRRPKVQVRQGRLNYTSLTELPEGAPVMTGTFLVLNQAVVVLFDSGASHSFIGSKARERCGLSVGHTKEPYVIATPGGRITSDQIVILVPLQLGPTLFKENLIILDLEGIDVILGMDWMARHRVVLDTSARSLFISSPSHGSSTLSLTHPESLTPCAYPLLGTRLEDLPVICEYPDVFPEDLPGMPPDREVEFSIELVPGTAPISKRPYRMPPAELAELKTQLHDLLEKGFIRPSTSSWGCPALFVKKKDGSLRMCVDYRPLNAVTVKNKYPLPRIDVLFDQLAGAKVFSKIDLRSGYHQIKIRPCDIPKTAFSTRYGLYEYLVMSFGLTNAPAYFMYLMNSVFMPELDKFVVVFIDDILVYSKDKEEHANHLHIVLQRLRDHQLYAKFSKCEFWLDS
;
A
#
# COMPACT_ATOMS: atom_id res chain seq x y z
N MET A 1 -25.33 -26.65 67.23
CA MET A 1 -24.08 -26.01 66.76
C MET A 1 -23.94 -26.31 65.30
N GLY A 2 -24.31 -25.36 64.45
CA GLY A 2 -24.31 -25.56 62.99
C GLY A 2 -23.01 -25.03 62.39
N ALA A 3 -22.25 -25.91 61.75
CA ALA A 3 -21.06 -25.53 61.00
C ALA A 3 -21.49 -24.79 59.71
N ARG A 4 -21.26 -23.49 59.66
CA ARG A 4 -21.37 -22.72 58.39
C ARG A 4 -20.21 -23.12 57.48
N GLY A 5 -20.51 -23.92 56.45
CA GLY A 5 -19.58 -24.20 55.36
C GLY A 5 -19.16 -22.92 54.67
N ARG A 6 -17.87 -22.57 54.73
CA ARG A 6 -17.26 -21.53 53.88
C ARG A 6 -17.37 -21.96 52.40
N ARG A 7 -18.14 -21.20 51.60
CA ARG A 7 -18.11 -21.32 50.14
C ARG A 7 -16.66 -21.07 49.65
N PRO A 8 -16.10 -21.88 48.75
CA PRO A 8 -14.78 -21.63 48.24
C PRO A 8 -14.80 -20.26 47.51
N LYS A 9 -13.83 -19.38 47.83
CA LYS A 9 -13.61 -18.14 47.09
C LYS A 9 -13.15 -18.54 45.67
N VAL A 10 -13.99 -18.28 44.69
CA VAL A 10 -13.61 -18.40 43.30
C VAL A 10 -12.52 -17.37 43.06
N GLN A 11 -11.32 -17.81 42.70
CA GLN A 11 -10.26 -16.92 42.25
C GLN A 11 -10.70 -16.33 40.91
N VAL A 12 -10.67 -15.00 40.77
CA VAL A 12 -11.02 -14.29 39.54
C VAL A 12 -9.80 -13.52 39.05
N ARG A 13 -9.57 -13.50 37.76
CA ARG A 13 -8.56 -12.68 37.14
C ARG A 13 -9.13 -11.31 36.84
N GLN A 14 -8.44 -10.24 37.24
CA GLN A 14 -8.91 -8.87 37.01
C GLN A 14 -8.30 -8.32 35.73
N GLY A 15 -9.14 -7.74 34.87
CA GLY A 15 -8.75 -7.06 33.63
C GLY A 15 -9.35 -5.65 33.58
N ARG A 16 -8.81 -4.84 32.65
CA ARG A 16 -9.31 -3.49 32.36
C ARG A 16 -9.31 -3.31 30.83
N LEU A 17 -10.32 -2.60 30.34
CA LEU A 17 -10.49 -2.22 28.95
C LEU A 17 -11.03 -0.78 28.90
N ASN A 18 -10.45 0.07 28.05
CA ASN A 18 -10.84 1.48 27.97
C ASN A 18 -11.98 1.73 26.99
N TYR A 19 -12.10 0.92 25.93
CA TYR A 19 -13.06 1.11 24.85
C TYR A 19 -13.68 -0.23 24.48
N THR A 20 -15.00 -0.27 24.30
CA THR A 20 -15.76 -1.44 23.82
C THR A 20 -16.35 -1.21 22.43
N SER A 21 -16.35 0.05 21.96
CA SER A 21 -16.86 0.46 20.66
C SER A 21 -15.95 1.52 20.03
N LEU A 22 -15.93 1.59 18.70
CA LEU A 22 -15.28 2.68 17.95
C LEU A 22 -15.96 4.03 18.22
N THR A 23 -17.26 4.04 18.51
CA THR A 23 -18.03 5.25 18.82
C THR A 23 -17.70 5.86 20.19
N GLU A 24 -17.07 5.09 21.08
CA GLU A 24 -16.62 5.58 22.41
C GLU A 24 -15.27 6.32 22.33
N LEU A 25 -14.63 6.33 21.16
CA LEU A 25 -13.35 7.01 20.98
C LEU A 25 -13.56 8.52 20.93
N PRO A 26 -12.85 9.33 21.76
CA PRO A 26 -12.93 10.78 21.69
C PRO A 26 -12.48 11.29 20.32
N GLU A 27 -13.17 12.28 19.77
CA GLU A 27 -12.71 12.98 18.56
C GLU A 27 -11.29 13.53 18.77
N GLY A 28 -10.35 13.14 17.90
CA GLY A 28 -8.94 13.54 17.99
C GLY A 28 -8.10 12.77 19.00
N ALA A 29 -8.61 11.71 19.63
CA ALA A 29 -7.76 10.82 20.44
C ALA A 29 -6.70 10.16 19.56
N PRO A 30 -5.45 10.02 20.04
CA PRO A 30 -4.40 9.31 19.34
C PRO A 30 -4.62 7.79 19.44
N VAL A 31 -5.77 7.33 18.92
CA VAL A 31 -6.09 5.91 18.91
C VAL A 31 -5.38 5.26 17.73
N MET A 32 -4.70 4.18 18.01
CA MET A 32 -3.96 3.45 16.99
C MET A 32 -4.77 2.23 16.57
N THR A 33 -5.36 2.31 15.39
CA THR A 33 -6.10 1.21 14.77
C THR A 33 -5.46 0.84 13.44
N GLY A 34 -5.65 -0.41 13.05
CA GLY A 34 -5.24 -0.91 11.75
C GLY A 34 -6.07 -2.12 11.37
N THR A 35 -6.15 -2.43 10.08
CA THR A 35 -6.77 -3.65 9.60
C THR A 35 -5.70 -4.70 9.35
N PHE A 36 -5.91 -5.91 9.84
CA PHE A 36 -4.97 -7.02 9.78
C PHE A 36 -5.71 -8.33 9.49
N LEU A 37 -5.01 -9.46 9.46
CA LEU A 37 -5.62 -10.74 9.09
C LEU A 37 -5.65 -11.73 10.25
N VAL A 38 -6.78 -12.40 10.42
CA VAL A 38 -6.92 -13.62 11.22
C VAL A 38 -7.48 -14.72 10.33
N LEU A 39 -6.71 -15.80 10.08
CA LEU A 39 -7.08 -16.87 9.16
C LEU A 39 -7.57 -16.35 7.79
N ASN A 40 -6.84 -15.39 7.20
CA ASN A 40 -7.19 -14.72 5.94
C ASN A 40 -8.50 -13.88 5.96
N GLN A 41 -9.08 -13.65 7.12
CA GLN A 41 -10.20 -12.73 7.30
C GLN A 41 -9.70 -11.39 7.81
N ALA A 42 -10.12 -10.30 7.17
CA ALA A 42 -9.78 -8.95 7.59
C ALA A 42 -10.44 -8.64 8.95
N VAL A 43 -9.65 -8.14 9.89
CA VAL A 43 -10.08 -7.75 11.23
C VAL A 43 -9.56 -6.36 11.58
N VAL A 44 -10.41 -5.55 12.18
CA VAL A 44 -10.04 -4.24 12.71
C VAL A 44 -9.39 -4.43 14.07
N VAL A 45 -8.11 -4.09 14.17
CA VAL A 45 -7.31 -4.22 15.39
C VAL A 45 -7.11 -2.86 16.04
N LEU A 46 -7.48 -2.74 17.30
CA LEU A 46 -7.19 -1.59 18.16
C LEU A 46 -5.95 -1.91 19.01
N PHE A 47 -4.96 -1.03 18.99
CA PHE A 47 -3.82 -1.08 19.90
C PHE A 47 -4.10 -0.15 21.10
N ASP A 48 -4.45 -0.74 22.24
CA ASP A 48 -4.83 -0.02 23.46
C ASP A 48 -3.86 -0.29 24.61
N SER A 49 -2.97 0.66 24.87
CA SER A 49 -2.05 0.60 26.02
C SER A 49 -2.77 0.70 27.38
N GLY A 50 -4.04 1.07 27.41
CA GLY A 50 -4.87 1.09 28.62
C GLY A 50 -5.60 -0.23 28.89
N ALA A 51 -5.65 -1.13 27.88
CA ALA A 51 -6.18 -2.48 28.06
C ALA A 51 -5.13 -3.39 28.70
N SER A 52 -5.50 -4.10 29.75
CA SER A 52 -4.58 -5.01 30.46
C SER A 52 -4.37 -6.35 29.75
N HIS A 53 -5.33 -6.79 28.94
CA HIS A 53 -5.35 -8.05 28.20
C HIS A 53 -5.78 -7.80 26.77
N SER A 54 -5.61 -8.83 25.93
CA SER A 54 -6.00 -8.81 24.52
C SER A 54 -7.34 -9.53 24.32
N PHE A 55 -8.20 -8.97 23.46
CA PHE A 55 -9.59 -9.37 23.27
C PHE A 55 -9.94 -9.59 21.82
N ILE A 56 -10.98 -10.40 21.56
CA ILE A 56 -11.60 -10.60 20.24
C ILE A 56 -13.12 -10.46 20.37
N GLY A 57 -13.73 -9.78 19.41
CA GLY A 57 -15.18 -9.62 19.31
C GLY A 57 -15.88 -10.95 19.01
N SER A 58 -17.05 -11.18 19.64
CA SER A 58 -17.86 -12.38 19.40
C SER A 58 -18.17 -12.56 17.90
N LYS A 59 -18.55 -11.48 17.20
CA LYS A 59 -18.83 -11.47 15.75
C LYS A 59 -17.59 -11.79 14.91
N ALA A 60 -16.43 -11.22 15.27
CA ALA A 60 -15.17 -11.47 14.58
C ALA A 60 -14.72 -12.93 14.76
N ARG A 61 -14.85 -13.46 15.97
CA ARG A 61 -14.59 -14.88 16.27
C ARG A 61 -15.42 -15.81 15.37
N GLU A 62 -16.74 -15.52 15.23
CA GLU A 62 -17.64 -16.31 14.37
C GLU A 62 -17.26 -16.22 12.89
N ARG A 63 -17.02 -15.00 12.40
CA ARG A 63 -16.61 -14.74 11.03
C ARG A 63 -15.30 -15.46 10.68
N CYS A 64 -14.35 -15.52 11.61
CA CYS A 64 -13.08 -16.21 11.43
C CYS A 64 -13.15 -17.72 11.71
N GLY A 65 -14.30 -18.28 12.10
CA GLY A 65 -14.46 -19.72 12.37
C GLY A 65 -13.60 -20.25 13.53
N LEU A 66 -13.29 -19.40 14.52
CA LEU A 66 -12.39 -19.73 15.63
C LEU A 66 -13.14 -20.51 16.73
N SER A 67 -12.49 -21.56 17.25
CA SER A 67 -13.05 -22.40 18.32
C SER A 67 -12.97 -21.70 19.68
N VAL A 68 -14.02 -21.86 20.49
CA VAL A 68 -14.09 -21.30 21.84
C VAL A 68 -13.52 -22.31 22.84
N GLY A 69 -12.61 -21.83 23.69
CA GLY A 69 -12.15 -22.51 24.88
C GLY A 69 -12.72 -21.84 26.14
N HIS A 70 -12.67 -22.55 27.27
CA HIS A 70 -13.09 -22.01 28.57
C HIS A 70 -11.93 -22.02 29.55
N THR A 71 -11.83 -20.93 30.34
CA THR A 71 -10.84 -20.81 31.41
C THR A 71 -11.40 -21.28 32.74
N LYS A 72 -10.56 -21.91 33.57
CA LYS A 72 -10.99 -22.36 34.92
C LYS A 72 -11.35 -21.20 35.85
N GLU A 73 -10.68 -20.08 35.64
CA GLU A 73 -10.88 -18.83 36.40
C GLU A 73 -11.41 -17.77 35.44
N PRO A 74 -12.64 -17.23 35.67
CA PRO A 74 -13.18 -16.22 34.79
C PRO A 74 -12.43 -14.90 34.93
N TYR A 75 -12.39 -14.14 33.83
CA TYR A 75 -11.90 -12.76 33.81
C TYR A 75 -13.02 -11.81 34.20
N VAL A 76 -12.75 -10.93 35.14
CA VAL A 76 -13.62 -9.79 35.49
C VAL A 76 -12.98 -8.53 34.91
N ILE A 77 -13.56 -7.99 33.88
CA ILE A 77 -13.00 -6.90 33.07
C ILE A 77 -13.78 -5.63 33.40
N ALA A 78 -13.06 -4.62 33.88
CA ALA A 78 -13.63 -3.28 34.08
C ALA A 78 -13.64 -2.56 32.71
N THR A 79 -14.83 -2.14 32.28
CA THR A 79 -15.08 -1.37 31.04
C THR A 79 -15.75 -0.04 31.39
N PRO A 80 -15.81 0.93 30.45
CA PRO A 80 -16.55 2.19 30.69
C PRO A 80 -18.03 1.97 31.05
N GLY A 81 -18.67 0.95 30.49
CA GLY A 81 -20.07 0.58 30.75
C GLY A 81 -20.28 -0.26 32.04
N GLY A 82 -19.21 -0.60 32.78
CA GLY A 82 -19.32 -1.42 34.00
C GLY A 82 -18.33 -2.57 34.05
N ARG A 83 -18.71 -3.66 34.74
CA ARG A 83 -17.88 -4.87 34.83
C ARG A 83 -18.50 -6.01 34.02
N ILE A 84 -17.72 -6.59 33.14
CA ILE A 84 -18.10 -7.76 32.32
C ILE A 84 -17.31 -8.95 32.84
N THR A 85 -17.96 -10.11 32.91
CA THR A 85 -17.31 -11.37 33.27
C THR A 85 -17.29 -12.29 32.06
N SER A 86 -16.12 -12.78 31.66
CA SER A 86 -15.97 -13.75 30.58
C SER A 86 -15.05 -14.88 31.04
N ASP A 87 -15.45 -16.10 30.75
CA ASP A 87 -14.64 -17.32 30.89
C ASP A 87 -14.22 -17.88 29.52
N GLN A 88 -14.66 -17.23 28.43
CA GLN A 88 -14.44 -17.66 27.07
C GLN A 88 -13.15 -17.06 26.50
N ILE A 89 -12.37 -17.90 25.84
CA ILE A 89 -11.08 -17.55 25.25
C ILE A 89 -10.89 -18.29 23.92
N VAL A 90 -10.21 -17.65 22.99
CA VAL A 90 -9.65 -18.32 21.81
C VAL A 90 -8.15 -18.47 21.98
N ILE A 91 -7.65 -19.68 21.78
CA ILE A 91 -6.24 -20.02 22.03
C ILE A 91 -5.48 -20.03 20.71
N LEU A 92 -4.28 -19.46 20.68
CA LEU A 92 -3.35 -19.43 19.55
C LEU A 92 -3.98 -18.86 18.26
N VAL A 93 -4.74 -17.79 18.38
CA VAL A 93 -5.28 -17.07 17.21
C VAL A 93 -4.14 -16.64 16.31
N PRO A 94 -4.11 -17.09 15.04
CA PRO A 94 -3.08 -16.67 14.10
C PRO A 94 -3.41 -15.25 13.58
N LEU A 95 -2.79 -14.25 14.19
CA LEU A 95 -2.94 -12.83 13.83
C LEU A 95 -1.74 -12.38 13.01
N GLN A 96 -1.97 -12.02 11.77
CA GLN A 96 -0.94 -11.53 10.87
C GLN A 96 -0.88 -10.00 10.90
N LEU A 97 0.20 -9.46 11.43
CA LEU A 97 0.50 -8.03 11.47
C LEU A 97 1.63 -7.71 10.48
N GLY A 98 1.27 -7.22 9.29
CA GLY A 98 2.22 -7.05 8.20
C GLY A 98 2.87 -8.38 7.79
N PRO A 99 4.21 -8.48 7.67
CA PRO A 99 4.88 -9.71 7.28
C PRO A 99 4.95 -10.76 8.41
N THR A 100 4.57 -10.41 9.64
CA THR A 100 4.78 -11.25 10.82
C THR A 100 3.49 -11.90 11.29
N LEU A 101 3.52 -13.22 11.51
CA LEU A 101 2.41 -14.00 12.05
C LEU A 101 2.60 -14.22 13.56
N PHE A 102 1.69 -13.68 14.37
CA PHE A 102 1.63 -13.90 15.81
C PHE A 102 0.58 -14.97 16.15
N LYS A 103 0.81 -15.71 17.21
CA LYS A 103 -0.16 -16.68 17.74
C LYS A 103 -0.53 -16.28 19.16
N GLU A 104 -1.74 -15.72 19.32
CA GLU A 104 -2.14 -15.06 20.56
C GLU A 104 -3.39 -15.67 21.17
N ASN A 105 -3.48 -15.59 22.49
CA ASN A 105 -4.68 -15.97 23.23
C ASN A 105 -5.53 -14.73 23.45
N LEU A 106 -6.78 -14.75 22.97
CA LEU A 106 -7.69 -13.62 23.00
C LEU A 106 -8.94 -13.95 23.80
N ILE A 107 -9.30 -13.08 24.76
CA ILE A 107 -10.53 -13.20 25.56
C ILE A 107 -11.71 -12.74 24.71
N ILE A 108 -12.81 -13.49 24.71
CA ILE A 108 -14.00 -13.15 23.93
C ILE A 108 -14.84 -12.13 24.69
N LEU A 109 -15.18 -11.03 24.00
CA LEU A 109 -16.10 -9.99 24.47
C LEU A 109 -17.02 -9.53 23.34
N ASP A 110 -18.12 -8.87 23.70
CA ASP A 110 -18.91 -8.15 22.70
C ASP A 110 -18.29 -6.79 22.44
N LEU A 111 -17.81 -6.61 21.20
CA LEU A 111 -17.17 -5.40 20.71
C LEU A 111 -17.96 -4.85 19.52
N GLU A 112 -18.06 -3.51 19.40
CA GLU A 112 -18.75 -2.85 18.29
C GLU A 112 -17.76 -2.04 17.44
N GLY A 113 -17.70 -2.40 16.13
CA GLY A 113 -16.78 -1.76 15.17
C GLY A 113 -15.31 -2.09 15.36
N ILE A 114 -14.95 -2.83 16.40
CA ILE A 114 -13.59 -3.33 16.68
C ILE A 114 -13.66 -4.85 16.67
N ASP A 115 -12.75 -5.48 15.97
CA ASP A 115 -12.69 -6.96 15.89
C ASP A 115 -11.73 -7.55 16.91
N VAL A 116 -10.57 -6.93 17.10
CA VAL A 116 -9.52 -7.37 18.02
C VAL A 116 -8.96 -6.17 18.79
N ILE A 117 -8.69 -6.35 20.06
CA ILE A 117 -7.95 -5.37 20.89
C ILE A 117 -6.67 -6.04 21.38
N LEU A 118 -5.52 -5.43 21.05
CA LEU A 118 -4.22 -5.84 21.57
C LEU A 118 -3.83 -4.94 22.72
N GLY A 119 -3.78 -5.53 23.91
CA GLY A 119 -3.50 -4.84 25.17
C GLY A 119 -2.05 -4.91 25.62
N MET A 120 -1.80 -4.47 26.84
CA MET A 120 -0.48 -4.44 27.44
C MET A 120 0.17 -5.82 27.60
N ASP A 121 -0.60 -6.87 27.72
CA ASP A 121 -0.09 -8.26 27.78
C ASP A 121 0.64 -8.64 26.47
N TRP A 122 0.08 -8.24 25.33
CA TRP A 122 0.68 -8.43 24.01
C TRP A 122 1.84 -7.46 23.78
N MET A 123 1.62 -6.17 24.06
CA MET A 123 2.63 -5.13 23.84
C MET A 123 3.91 -5.38 24.65
N ALA A 124 3.77 -5.77 25.91
CA ALA A 124 4.92 -6.09 26.77
C ALA A 124 5.68 -7.34 26.28
N ARG A 125 4.95 -8.38 25.85
CA ARG A 125 5.53 -9.63 25.37
C ARG A 125 6.38 -9.40 24.11
N HIS A 126 5.90 -8.56 23.20
CA HIS A 126 6.55 -8.28 21.92
C HIS A 126 7.35 -6.97 21.91
N ARG A 127 7.55 -6.34 23.07
CA ARG A 127 8.32 -5.09 23.24
C ARG A 127 7.90 -4.03 22.24
N VAL A 128 6.60 -3.75 22.18
CA VAL A 128 6.01 -2.81 21.24
C VAL A 128 6.18 -1.38 21.71
N VAL A 129 6.64 -0.52 20.82
CA VAL A 129 6.68 0.94 21.03
C VAL A 129 5.64 1.57 20.09
N LEU A 130 4.74 2.35 20.67
CA LEU A 130 3.73 3.11 19.92
C LEU A 130 4.28 4.50 19.63
N ASP A 131 4.45 4.84 18.36
CA ASP A 131 4.72 6.21 17.94
C ASP A 131 3.41 6.82 17.41
N THR A 132 2.75 7.58 18.31
CA THR A 132 1.48 8.24 18.01
C THR A 132 1.65 9.39 17.01
N SER A 133 2.83 10.00 16.93
CA SER A 133 3.12 11.09 16.01
C SER A 133 3.36 10.60 14.58
N ALA A 134 4.11 9.51 14.43
CA ALA A 134 4.35 8.86 13.15
C ALA A 134 3.27 7.83 12.79
N ARG A 135 2.28 7.60 13.68
CA ARG A 135 1.24 6.57 13.54
C ARG A 135 1.84 5.22 13.15
N SER A 136 2.83 4.79 13.89
CA SER A 136 3.56 3.56 13.64
C SER A 136 3.79 2.76 14.90
N LEU A 137 3.89 1.44 14.71
CA LEU A 137 4.25 0.47 15.74
C LEU A 137 5.65 -0.04 15.45
N PHE A 138 6.54 0.08 16.40
CA PHE A 138 7.81 -0.64 16.37
C PHE A 138 7.68 -1.88 17.26
N ILE A 139 7.84 -3.06 16.67
CA ILE A 139 7.75 -4.36 17.34
C ILE A 139 9.14 -4.95 17.39
N SER A 140 9.66 -5.27 18.58
CA SER A 140 10.94 -5.94 18.77
C SER A 140 10.74 -7.28 19.49
N SER A 141 10.12 -8.22 18.77
CA SER A 141 9.76 -9.53 19.33
C SER A 141 10.98 -10.44 19.43
N PRO A 142 11.22 -11.09 20.60
CA PRO A 142 12.31 -12.05 20.75
C PRO A 142 12.23 -13.26 19.78
N SER A 143 11.02 -13.59 19.31
CA SER A 143 10.76 -14.74 18.43
C SER A 143 10.66 -14.36 16.95
N HIS A 144 10.42 -13.09 16.60
CA HIS A 144 10.11 -12.67 15.22
C HIS A 144 11.02 -11.54 14.70
N GLY A 145 12.00 -11.09 15.52
CA GLY A 145 12.87 -9.96 15.16
C GLY A 145 12.19 -8.60 15.29
N SER A 146 12.77 -7.58 14.66
CA SER A 146 12.27 -6.21 14.73
C SER A 146 11.58 -5.83 13.42
N SER A 147 10.37 -5.24 13.53
CA SER A 147 9.59 -4.73 12.40
C SER A 147 8.88 -3.43 12.77
N THR A 148 8.63 -2.57 11.77
CA THR A 148 7.85 -1.35 11.92
C THR A 148 6.60 -1.45 11.07
N LEU A 149 5.43 -1.21 11.68
CA LEU A 149 4.14 -1.19 10.99
C LEU A 149 3.59 0.23 11.01
N SER A 150 3.21 0.75 9.84
CA SER A 150 2.47 2.03 9.73
C SER A 150 0.98 1.76 9.83
N LEU A 151 0.27 2.58 10.62
CA LEU A 151 -1.17 2.44 10.88
C LEU A 151 -1.97 3.50 10.13
N THR A 152 -3.12 3.12 9.60
CA THR A 152 -4.06 4.02 8.91
C THR A 152 -5.06 4.66 9.88
N HIS A 153 -5.66 5.81 9.49
CA HIS A 153 -6.65 6.53 10.31
C HIS A 153 -7.98 5.76 10.38
N PRO A 154 -8.72 5.78 11.54
CA PRO A 154 -10.04 5.14 11.64
C PRO A 154 -11.10 5.71 10.69
N GLU A 155 -11.00 6.96 10.26
CA GLU A 155 -11.91 7.58 9.29
C GLU A 155 -11.72 7.09 7.85
N SER A 156 -10.67 6.34 7.56
CA SER A 156 -10.46 5.63 6.28
C SER A 156 -11.01 4.20 6.32
N LEU A 157 -11.88 3.88 7.27
CA LEU A 157 -12.61 2.61 7.37
C LEU A 157 -13.86 2.58 6.46
N THR A 158 -13.74 2.99 5.21
CA THR A 158 -14.34 2.18 4.16
C THR A 158 -13.63 0.82 4.21
N PRO A 159 -14.32 -0.31 4.05
CA PRO A 159 -13.64 -1.59 3.95
C PRO A 159 -12.73 -1.53 2.71
N CYS A 160 -11.53 -0.97 2.91
CA CYS A 160 -10.44 -1.16 1.97
C CYS A 160 -10.16 -2.65 2.00
N ALA A 161 -10.62 -3.36 0.99
CA ALA A 161 -10.09 -4.66 0.71
C ALA A 161 -8.59 -4.45 0.54
N TYR A 162 -7.81 -4.83 1.56
CA TYR A 162 -6.40 -5.01 1.38
C TYR A 162 -6.21 -5.98 0.21
N PRO A 163 -5.25 -5.75 -0.68
CA PRO A 163 -4.85 -6.81 -1.56
C PRO A 163 -4.62 -8.01 -0.65
N LEU A 164 -5.39 -9.06 -0.84
CA LEU A 164 -5.30 -10.30 -0.09
C LEU A 164 -3.84 -10.75 -0.20
N LEU A 165 -3.04 -10.50 0.84
CA LEU A 165 -1.66 -10.97 0.93
C LEU A 165 -1.74 -12.50 0.97
N GLY A 166 -1.64 -13.11 -0.23
CA GLY A 166 -1.82 -14.53 -0.46
C GLY A 166 -2.88 -14.89 -1.49
N THR A 167 -3.70 -13.96 -1.98
CA THR A 167 -4.52 -14.22 -3.17
C THR A 167 -3.58 -14.35 -4.35
N ARG A 168 -3.49 -15.55 -4.88
CA ARG A 168 -2.78 -15.76 -6.14
C ARG A 168 -3.60 -15.13 -7.25
N LEU A 169 -2.93 -14.63 -8.26
CA LEU A 169 -3.57 -14.11 -9.47
C LEU A 169 -4.55 -15.14 -10.05
N GLU A 170 -4.23 -16.43 -9.90
CA GLU A 170 -5.00 -17.59 -10.35
C GLU A 170 -6.37 -17.75 -9.63
N ASP A 171 -6.51 -17.16 -8.43
CA ASP A 171 -7.72 -17.31 -7.59
C ASP A 171 -8.76 -16.18 -7.84
N LEU A 172 -8.39 -15.15 -8.61
CA LEU A 172 -9.26 -14.00 -8.85
C LEU A 172 -10.04 -14.15 -10.17
N PRO A 173 -11.39 -14.11 -10.13
CA PRO A 173 -12.21 -14.14 -11.34
C PRO A 173 -11.80 -13.02 -12.31
N VAL A 174 -11.75 -13.32 -13.60
CA VAL A 174 -11.33 -12.44 -14.69
C VAL A 174 -9.81 -12.23 -14.74
N ILE A 175 -9.19 -11.87 -13.61
CA ILE A 175 -7.77 -11.51 -13.53
C ILE A 175 -6.88 -12.71 -13.89
N CYS A 176 -7.27 -13.93 -13.51
CA CYS A 176 -6.57 -15.18 -13.81
C CYS A 176 -6.39 -15.45 -15.33
N GLU A 177 -7.19 -14.81 -16.18
CA GLU A 177 -7.11 -14.94 -17.65
C GLU A 177 -6.04 -14.01 -18.28
N TYR A 178 -5.48 -13.09 -17.47
CA TYR A 178 -4.54 -12.05 -17.91
C TYR A 178 -3.19 -12.07 -17.16
N PRO A 179 -2.53 -13.23 -16.98
CA PRO A 179 -1.28 -13.30 -16.24
C PRO A 179 -0.15 -12.50 -16.90
N ASP A 180 -0.21 -12.35 -18.21
CA ASP A 180 0.72 -11.57 -19.02
C ASP A 180 0.65 -10.06 -18.77
N VAL A 181 -0.47 -9.54 -18.26
CA VAL A 181 -0.62 -8.12 -17.86
C VAL A 181 0.09 -7.86 -16.50
N PHE A 182 0.33 -8.90 -15.70
CA PHE A 182 0.90 -8.80 -14.37
C PHE A 182 2.26 -9.52 -14.21
N PRO A 183 3.26 -9.26 -15.06
CA PRO A 183 4.55 -9.92 -14.93
C PRO A 183 5.23 -9.52 -13.61
N GLU A 184 6.11 -10.36 -13.08
CA GLU A 184 6.90 -10.02 -11.88
C GLU A 184 7.84 -8.83 -12.13
N ASP A 185 8.31 -8.67 -13.36
CA ASP A 185 9.12 -7.54 -13.78
C ASP A 185 8.78 -7.09 -15.22
N LEU A 186 9.15 -5.87 -15.60
CA LEU A 186 8.94 -5.41 -16.96
C LEU A 186 9.77 -6.26 -17.94
N PRO A 187 9.20 -6.72 -19.06
CA PRO A 187 9.86 -7.62 -19.99
C PRO A 187 11.00 -6.97 -20.81
N GLY A 188 11.32 -5.70 -20.54
CA GLY A 188 12.34 -4.92 -21.23
C GLY A 188 11.80 -3.64 -21.85
N MET A 189 12.41 -3.22 -22.96
CA MET A 189 12.02 -1.98 -23.64
C MET A 189 10.56 -1.99 -24.09
N PRO A 190 9.81 -0.90 -23.85
CA PRO A 190 8.43 -0.79 -24.33
C PRO A 190 8.35 -0.81 -25.85
N PRO A 191 7.21 -1.21 -26.44
CA PRO A 191 6.99 -1.19 -27.88
C PRO A 191 7.06 0.23 -28.44
N ASP A 192 7.21 0.34 -29.76
CA ASP A 192 7.06 1.62 -30.44
C ASP A 192 5.59 2.05 -30.40
N ARG A 193 5.36 3.28 -30.01
CA ARG A 193 4.04 3.90 -29.88
C ARG A 193 3.99 5.19 -30.67
N GLU A 194 2.81 5.62 -31.04
CA GLU A 194 2.60 6.95 -31.65
C GLU A 194 3.03 8.07 -30.71
N VAL A 195 2.97 7.81 -29.40
CA VAL A 195 3.34 8.76 -28.33
C VAL A 195 4.75 8.45 -27.85
N GLU A 196 5.70 9.31 -28.17
CA GLU A 196 7.03 9.32 -27.60
C GLU A 196 7.20 10.53 -26.70
N PHE A 197 7.90 10.37 -25.58
CA PHE A 197 8.17 11.47 -24.67
C PHE A 197 9.17 12.45 -25.27
N SER A 198 8.81 13.73 -25.34
CA SER A 198 9.69 14.80 -25.82
C SER A 198 10.06 15.81 -24.74
N ILE A 199 11.27 16.36 -24.84
CA ILE A 199 11.79 17.40 -23.94
C ILE A 199 12.06 18.66 -24.78
N GLU A 200 11.07 19.53 -24.82
CA GLU A 200 11.22 20.83 -25.47
C GLU A 200 11.88 21.83 -24.53
N LEU A 201 12.93 22.47 -24.99
CA LEU A 201 13.69 23.44 -24.21
C LEU A 201 13.39 24.87 -24.66
N VAL A 202 13.52 25.80 -23.71
CA VAL A 202 13.50 27.22 -24.04
C VAL A 202 14.61 27.50 -25.06
N PRO A 203 14.32 28.23 -26.17
CA PRO A 203 15.33 28.55 -27.20
C PRO A 203 16.58 29.21 -26.63
N GLY A 204 17.76 28.78 -27.12
CA GLY A 204 19.05 29.28 -26.65
C GLY A 204 19.58 28.59 -25.39
N THR A 205 18.92 27.56 -24.89
CA THR A 205 19.38 26.84 -23.70
C THR A 205 20.66 26.04 -24.00
N ALA A 206 21.72 26.31 -23.24
CA ALA A 206 22.95 25.53 -23.26
C ALA A 206 22.82 24.24 -22.43
N PRO A 207 23.55 23.17 -22.75
CA PRO A 207 23.58 21.96 -21.94
C PRO A 207 23.96 22.24 -20.48
N ILE A 208 23.22 21.59 -19.55
CA ILE A 208 23.45 21.73 -18.11
C ILE A 208 24.10 20.46 -17.62
N SER A 209 25.29 20.59 -16.99
CA SER A 209 25.98 19.47 -16.34
C SER A 209 26.32 19.83 -14.90
N LYS A 210 25.98 18.93 -13.97
CA LYS A 210 26.30 19.06 -12.55
C LYS A 210 27.11 17.87 -12.06
N ARG A 211 27.99 18.11 -11.10
CA ARG A 211 28.78 17.04 -10.49
C ARG A 211 27.88 16.09 -9.70
N PRO A 212 28.22 14.77 -9.65
CA PRO A 212 27.51 13.80 -8.82
C PRO A 212 27.51 14.21 -7.34
N TYR A 213 26.41 13.90 -6.65
CA TYR A 213 26.35 14.05 -5.21
C TYR A 213 27.25 13.03 -4.49
N ARG A 214 27.78 13.42 -3.33
CA ARG A 214 28.50 12.53 -2.47
C ARG A 214 27.51 11.58 -1.81
N MET A 215 27.78 10.27 -1.89
CA MET A 215 26.94 9.21 -1.34
C MET A 215 27.73 8.39 -0.31
N PRO A 216 27.12 7.98 0.80
CA PRO A 216 27.70 7.02 1.75
C PRO A 216 27.86 5.63 1.11
N PRO A 217 28.72 4.75 1.68
CA PRO A 217 29.01 3.43 1.10
C PRO A 217 27.77 2.56 0.83
N ALA A 218 26.76 2.61 1.72
CA ALA A 218 25.52 1.85 1.56
C ALA A 218 24.72 2.31 0.32
N GLU A 219 24.61 3.63 0.10
CA GLU A 219 23.96 4.17 -1.09
C GLU A 219 24.75 3.87 -2.36
N LEU A 220 26.09 3.81 -2.30
CA LEU A 220 26.93 3.45 -3.45
C LEU A 220 26.75 1.98 -3.85
N ALA A 221 26.57 1.07 -2.88
CA ALA A 221 26.29 -0.34 -3.15
C ALA A 221 24.93 -0.47 -3.86
N GLU A 222 23.90 0.19 -3.31
CA GLU A 222 22.55 0.21 -3.89
C GLU A 222 22.54 0.85 -5.28
N LEU A 223 23.29 1.94 -5.49
CA LEU A 223 23.42 2.59 -6.80
C LEU A 223 23.94 1.60 -7.85
N LYS A 224 24.95 0.80 -7.51
CA LYS A 224 25.51 -0.19 -8.42
C LYS A 224 24.48 -1.26 -8.80
N THR A 225 23.70 -1.72 -7.83
CA THR A 225 22.62 -2.70 -8.05
C THR A 225 21.53 -2.15 -8.96
N GLN A 226 21.02 -0.94 -8.66
CA GLN A 226 19.95 -0.34 -9.48
C GLN A 226 20.43 0.09 -10.87
N LEU A 227 21.69 0.52 -11.02
CA LEU A 227 22.27 0.79 -12.35
C LEU A 227 22.37 -0.48 -13.20
N HIS A 228 22.79 -1.59 -12.58
CA HIS A 228 22.88 -2.88 -13.27
C HIS A 228 21.51 -3.35 -13.76
N ASP A 229 20.50 -3.31 -12.89
CA ASP A 229 19.11 -3.65 -13.23
C ASP A 229 18.57 -2.81 -14.41
N LEU A 230 18.78 -1.49 -14.36
CA LEU A 230 18.35 -0.60 -15.45
C LEU A 230 19.10 -0.84 -16.77
N LEU A 231 20.38 -1.20 -16.71
CA LEU A 231 21.17 -1.56 -17.89
C LEU A 231 20.74 -2.90 -18.49
N GLU A 232 20.48 -3.91 -17.64
CA GLU A 232 20.00 -5.23 -18.09
C GLU A 232 18.61 -5.12 -18.76
N LYS A 233 17.72 -4.29 -18.24
CA LYS A 233 16.40 -4.01 -18.83
C LYS A 233 16.50 -3.15 -20.09
N GLY A 234 17.65 -2.59 -20.38
CA GLY A 234 17.84 -1.68 -21.52
C GLY A 234 17.21 -0.31 -21.33
N PHE A 235 16.81 0.08 -20.11
CA PHE A 235 16.17 1.37 -19.84
C PHE A 235 17.15 2.54 -19.85
N ILE A 236 18.41 2.27 -19.60
CA ILE A 236 19.51 3.23 -19.67
C ILE A 236 20.66 2.67 -20.52
N ARG A 237 21.51 3.58 -21.00
CA ARG A 237 22.77 3.22 -21.64
C ARG A 237 23.89 4.18 -21.20
N PRO A 238 25.18 3.81 -21.37
CA PRO A 238 26.29 4.74 -21.23
C PRO A 238 26.13 5.93 -22.18
N SER A 239 26.52 7.13 -21.73
CA SER A 239 26.34 8.38 -22.46
C SER A 239 27.64 9.15 -22.63
N THR A 240 27.73 9.88 -23.72
CA THR A 240 28.75 10.91 -23.99
C THR A 240 28.15 12.29 -24.08
N SER A 241 26.90 12.47 -23.58
CA SER A 241 26.15 13.70 -23.64
C SER A 241 26.86 14.83 -22.91
N SER A 242 26.68 16.06 -23.40
CA SER A 242 27.09 17.29 -22.70
C SER A 242 26.16 17.66 -21.54
N TRP A 243 25.00 16.98 -21.43
CA TRP A 243 24.10 17.08 -20.29
C TRP A 243 24.52 16.15 -19.17
N GLY A 244 24.16 16.48 -17.92
CA GLY A 244 24.44 15.59 -16.79
C GLY A 244 23.79 16.09 -15.50
N CYS A 245 22.70 15.44 -15.10
CA CYS A 245 22.06 15.71 -13.81
C CYS A 245 22.59 14.73 -12.75
N PRO A 246 22.75 15.13 -11.47
CA PRO A 246 23.22 14.22 -10.44
C PRO A 246 22.14 13.21 -10.04
N ALA A 247 22.55 11.96 -9.78
CA ALA A 247 21.70 10.95 -9.15
C ALA A 247 21.66 11.17 -7.61
N LEU A 248 20.53 10.82 -7.00
CA LEU A 248 20.31 10.86 -5.55
C LEU A 248 19.41 9.69 -5.13
N PHE A 249 19.37 9.42 -3.82
CA PHE A 249 18.44 8.44 -3.26
C PHE A 249 17.32 9.08 -2.47
N VAL A 250 16.14 8.50 -2.59
CA VAL A 250 14.96 8.82 -1.78
C VAL A 250 14.51 7.55 -1.06
N LYS A 251 14.28 7.63 0.24
CA LYS A 251 13.70 6.54 1.02
C LYS A 251 12.23 6.39 0.68
N LYS A 252 11.80 5.19 0.33
CA LYS A 252 10.39 4.83 0.20
C LYS A 252 9.76 4.63 1.58
N LYS A 253 8.43 4.51 1.63
CA LYS A 253 7.69 4.23 2.87
C LYS A 253 8.11 2.91 3.53
N ASP A 254 8.51 1.93 2.75
CA ASP A 254 9.02 0.62 3.20
C ASP A 254 10.49 0.64 3.67
N GLY A 255 11.13 1.81 3.67
CA GLY A 255 12.53 2.00 4.06
C GLY A 255 13.54 1.68 2.95
N SER A 256 13.13 1.09 1.83
CA SER A 256 14.00 0.83 0.69
C SER A 256 14.42 2.12 0.00
N LEU A 257 15.58 2.09 -0.67
CA LEU A 257 16.11 3.23 -1.39
C LEU A 257 15.65 3.21 -2.86
N ARG A 258 15.21 4.34 -3.36
CA ARG A 258 14.91 4.54 -4.78
C ARG A 258 15.91 5.52 -5.38
N MET A 259 16.62 5.10 -6.42
CA MET A 259 17.43 6.02 -7.22
C MET A 259 16.53 7.00 -7.97
N CYS A 260 16.83 8.27 -7.85
CA CYS A 260 16.19 9.35 -8.57
C CYS A 260 17.26 10.21 -9.23
N VAL A 261 16.89 10.92 -10.29
CA VAL A 261 17.77 11.89 -10.94
C VAL A 261 17.25 13.30 -10.64
N ASP A 262 18.14 14.20 -10.24
CA ASP A 262 17.78 15.58 -9.94
C ASP A 262 17.63 16.39 -11.23
N TYR A 263 16.49 16.23 -11.88
CA TYR A 263 16.14 16.97 -13.08
C TYR A 263 15.67 18.41 -12.84
N ARG A 264 15.70 18.95 -11.62
CA ARG A 264 15.27 20.34 -11.34
C ARG A 264 15.93 21.37 -12.27
N PRO A 265 17.25 21.28 -12.58
CA PRO A 265 17.87 22.22 -13.53
C PRO A 265 17.34 22.06 -14.95
N LEU A 266 17.13 20.84 -15.43
CA LEU A 266 16.53 20.55 -16.75
C LEU A 266 15.07 21.03 -16.78
N ASN A 267 14.31 20.72 -15.74
CA ASN A 267 12.89 21.12 -15.61
C ASN A 267 12.69 22.63 -15.63
N ALA A 268 13.65 23.41 -15.10
CA ALA A 268 13.61 24.88 -15.10
C ALA A 268 13.68 25.47 -16.51
N VAL A 269 14.35 24.79 -17.43
CA VAL A 269 14.54 25.21 -18.84
C VAL A 269 13.66 24.44 -19.82
N THR A 270 12.84 23.51 -19.34
CA THR A 270 11.89 22.74 -20.16
C THR A 270 10.59 23.53 -20.31
N VAL A 271 10.09 23.63 -21.54
CA VAL A 271 8.76 24.18 -21.82
C VAL A 271 7.69 23.28 -21.18
N LYS A 272 6.91 23.87 -20.25
CA LYS A 272 5.90 23.09 -19.50
C LYS A 272 4.71 22.75 -20.37
N ASN A 273 4.35 21.49 -20.41
CA ASN A 273 3.13 21.01 -21.04
C ASN A 273 1.89 21.55 -20.30
N LYS A 274 0.85 21.90 -21.06
CA LYS A 274 -0.43 22.41 -20.54
C LYS A 274 -1.55 21.38 -20.58
N TYR A 275 -1.20 20.09 -20.70
CA TYR A 275 -2.20 19.03 -20.69
C TYR A 275 -3.02 19.11 -19.40
N PRO A 276 -4.36 19.14 -19.49
CA PRO A 276 -5.22 19.28 -18.32
C PRO A 276 -5.14 18.01 -17.47
N LEU A 277 -4.68 18.15 -16.24
CA LEU A 277 -4.83 17.09 -15.25
C LEU A 277 -6.27 17.14 -14.70
N PRO A 278 -6.95 15.99 -14.59
CA PRO A 278 -8.30 15.96 -14.05
C PRO A 278 -8.32 16.44 -12.60
N ARG A 279 -9.38 17.16 -12.25
CA ARG A 279 -9.57 17.62 -10.87
C ARG A 279 -10.18 16.49 -10.05
N ILE A 280 -9.73 16.35 -8.82
CA ILE A 280 -10.15 15.27 -7.92
C ILE A 280 -11.65 15.32 -7.64
N ASP A 281 -12.23 16.49 -7.45
CA ASP A 281 -13.67 16.71 -7.27
C ASP A 281 -14.49 16.17 -8.46
N VAL A 282 -14.05 16.44 -9.70
CA VAL A 282 -14.73 15.91 -10.91
C VAL A 282 -14.66 14.39 -10.98
N LEU A 283 -13.53 13.79 -10.56
CA LEU A 283 -13.38 12.34 -10.55
C LEU A 283 -14.33 11.68 -9.53
N PHE A 284 -14.54 12.29 -8.36
CA PHE A 284 -15.48 11.79 -7.37
C PHE A 284 -16.93 11.85 -7.86
N ASP A 285 -17.32 12.89 -8.60
CA ASP A 285 -18.67 13.00 -9.16
C ASP A 285 -18.99 11.87 -10.14
N GLN A 286 -17.98 11.37 -10.88
CA GLN A 286 -18.12 10.24 -11.81
C GLN A 286 -18.39 8.92 -11.11
N LEU A 287 -17.94 8.75 -9.87
CA LEU A 287 -18.11 7.51 -9.09
C LEU A 287 -19.50 7.41 -8.43
N ALA A 288 -20.34 8.43 -8.54
CA ALA A 288 -21.63 8.47 -7.88
C ALA A 288 -22.54 7.32 -8.35
N GLY A 289 -23.01 6.49 -7.39
CA GLY A 289 -23.88 5.35 -7.64
C GLY A 289 -23.18 4.05 -7.99
N ALA A 290 -21.86 4.02 -8.06
CA ALA A 290 -21.08 2.79 -8.17
C ALA A 290 -21.02 2.05 -6.82
N LYS A 291 -20.99 0.72 -6.88
CA LYS A 291 -20.95 -0.16 -5.70
C LYS A 291 -19.75 -1.11 -5.69
N VAL A 292 -19.15 -1.36 -6.85
CA VAL A 292 -18.00 -2.25 -6.99
C VAL A 292 -16.87 -1.50 -7.67
N PHE A 293 -15.67 -1.63 -7.14
CA PHE A 293 -14.49 -0.91 -7.61
C PHE A 293 -13.31 -1.86 -7.78
N SER A 294 -12.44 -1.54 -8.74
CA SER A 294 -11.12 -2.15 -8.83
C SER A 294 -10.07 -1.09 -9.18
N LYS A 295 -8.96 -1.11 -8.46
CA LYS A 295 -7.83 -0.24 -8.69
C LYS A 295 -6.69 -1.01 -9.33
N ILE A 296 -6.16 -0.52 -10.44
CA ILE A 296 -5.01 -1.11 -11.15
C ILE A 296 -3.87 -0.08 -11.13
N ASP A 297 -2.73 -0.45 -10.52
CA ASP A 297 -1.50 0.37 -10.47
C ASP A 297 -0.54 -0.14 -11.55
N LEU A 298 -0.11 0.73 -12.45
CA LEU A 298 0.81 0.34 -13.53
C LEU A 298 2.24 0.18 -13.01
N ARG A 299 2.88 -0.92 -13.42
CA ARG A 299 4.24 -1.26 -13.02
C ARG A 299 5.25 -0.29 -13.62
N SER A 300 5.85 0.58 -12.80
CA SER A 300 6.81 1.59 -13.27
C SER A 300 6.31 2.33 -14.52
N GLY A 301 5.08 2.83 -14.46
CA GLY A 301 4.31 3.32 -15.62
C GLY A 301 5.13 4.21 -16.56
N TYR A 302 5.94 5.12 -16.01
CA TYR A 302 6.77 6.03 -16.81
C TYR A 302 7.80 5.29 -17.67
N HIS A 303 8.38 4.18 -17.19
CA HIS A 303 9.32 3.38 -17.99
C HIS A 303 8.66 2.64 -19.17
N GLN A 304 7.34 2.67 -19.27
CA GLN A 304 6.60 2.06 -20.38
C GLN A 304 6.41 3.01 -21.58
N ILE A 305 7.04 4.19 -21.56
CA ILE A 305 7.05 5.15 -22.69
C ILE A 305 8.50 5.42 -23.11
N LYS A 306 8.78 5.32 -24.42
CA LYS A 306 10.08 5.67 -24.99
C LYS A 306 10.28 7.17 -25.04
N ILE A 307 11.54 7.60 -24.92
CA ILE A 307 11.95 8.98 -25.15
C ILE A 307 12.29 9.14 -26.64
N ARG A 308 11.88 10.23 -27.25
CA ARG A 308 12.25 10.60 -28.61
C ARG A 308 13.79 10.58 -28.76
N PRO A 309 14.36 9.94 -29.79
CA PRO A 309 15.81 9.74 -29.92
C PRO A 309 16.65 11.02 -29.77
N CYS A 310 16.18 12.16 -30.30
CA CYS A 310 16.89 13.45 -30.19
C CYS A 310 16.87 14.04 -28.75
N ASP A 311 15.99 13.57 -27.88
CA ASP A 311 15.82 14.06 -26.51
C ASP A 311 16.51 13.16 -25.48
N ILE A 312 16.87 11.94 -25.84
CA ILE A 312 17.60 10.99 -24.98
C ILE A 312 18.82 11.64 -24.30
N PRO A 313 19.74 12.33 -25.05
CA PRO A 313 20.92 12.93 -24.45
C PRO A 313 20.62 13.97 -23.34
N LYS A 314 19.44 14.61 -23.35
CA LYS A 314 19.02 15.59 -22.34
C LYS A 314 18.76 14.95 -20.98
N THR A 315 18.44 13.64 -20.96
CA THR A 315 18.18 12.89 -19.73
C THR A 315 19.43 12.35 -19.04
N ALA A 316 20.60 12.68 -19.59
CA ALA A 316 21.87 12.16 -19.06
C ALA A 316 22.05 12.50 -17.59
N PHE A 317 22.51 11.52 -16.83
CA PHE A 317 22.77 11.65 -15.41
C PHE A 317 24.14 11.11 -15.01
N SER A 318 24.78 11.83 -14.12
CA SER A 318 26.12 11.55 -13.67
C SER A 318 26.12 10.80 -12.33
N THR A 319 26.94 9.76 -12.27
CA THR A 319 27.19 8.95 -11.09
C THR A 319 28.69 8.82 -10.84
N ARG A 320 29.09 8.24 -9.71
CA ARG A 320 30.49 7.89 -9.49
C ARG A 320 31.02 6.87 -10.51
N TYR A 321 30.14 6.07 -11.12
CA TYR A 321 30.49 4.97 -12.04
C TYR A 321 30.45 5.35 -13.51
N GLY A 322 30.02 6.57 -13.84
CA GLY A 322 29.95 7.05 -15.21
C GLY A 322 28.75 7.94 -15.47
N LEU A 323 28.60 8.31 -16.74
CA LEU A 323 27.48 9.05 -17.28
C LEU A 323 26.56 8.09 -18.01
N TYR A 324 25.26 8.16 -17.73
CA TYR A 324 24.23 7.31 -18.34
C TYR A 324 23.07 8.19 -18.82
N GLU A 325 22.28 7.70 -19.76
CA GLU A 325 21.10 8.37 -20.26
C GLU A 325 19.93 7.42 -20.36
N TYR A 326 18.70 7.89 -20.12
CA TYR A 326 17.48 7.10 -20.21
C TYR A 326 16.97 7.00 -21.64
N LEU A 327 16.58 5.78 -22.05
CA LEU A 327 15.87 5.49 -23.29
C LEU A 327 14.36 5.53 -23.13
N VAL A 328 13.91 5.41 -21.87
CA VAL A 328 12.51 5.44 -21.45
C VAL A 328 12.26 6.63 -20.54
N MET A 329 11.02 7.10 -20.47
CA MET A 329 10.63 8.22 -19.63
C MET A 329 10.96 7.94 -18.17
N SER A 330 11.67 8.86 -17.53
CA SER A 330 12.12 8.72 -16.13
C SER A 330 11.27 9.53 -15.17
N PHE A 331 11.23 9.09 -13.92
CA PHE A 331 10.68 9.90 -12.82
C PHE A 331 11.46 11.20 -12.65
N GLY A 332 10.74 12.26 -12.27
CA GLY A 332 11.32 13.57 -12.00
C GLY A 332 11.38 14.54 -13.19
N LEU A 333 11.05 14.12 -14.41
CA LEU A 333 10.88 14.97 -15.56
C LEU A 333 9.54 15.72 -15.47
N THR A 334 9.56 17.06 -15.69
CA THR A 334 8.41 17.92 -15.42
C THR A 334 7.16 17.58 -16.24
N ASN A 335 7.31 17.13 -17.48
CA ASN A 335 6.20 16.82 -18.39
C ASN A 335 5.79 15.34 -18.37
N ALA A 336 6.47 14.48 -17.60
CA ALA A 336 6.18 13.04 -17.58
C ALA A 336 4.72 12.75 -17.18
N PRO A 337 4.12 13.35 -16.15
CA PRO A 337 2.71 13.10 -15.82
C PRO A 337 1.76 13.44 -16.96
N ALA A 338 2.01 14.54 -17.68
CA ALA A 338 1.15 14.97 -18.79
C ALA A 338 1.19 14.00 -19.98
N TYR A 339 2.38 13.52 -20.35
CA TYR A 339 2.52 12.51 -21.40
C TYR A 339 1.90 11.18 -21.03
N PHE A 340 2.06 10.78 -19.78
CA PHE A 340 1.47 9.55 -19.28
C PHE A 340 -0.07 9.62 -19.27
N MET A 341 -0.63 10.72 -18.78
CA MET A 341 -2.09 10.97 -18.85
C MET A 341 -2.60 10.99 -20.28
N TYR A 342 -1.84 11.60 -21.21
CA TYR A 342 -2.22 11.57 -22.62
C TYR A 342 -2.26 10.14 -23.18
N LEU A 343 -1.25 9.31 -22.90
CA LEU A 343 -1.24 7.90 -23.30
C LEU A 343 -2.44 7.16 -22.70
N MET A 344 -2.66 7.28 -21.40
CA MET A 344 -3.73 6.56 -20.72
C MET A 344 -5.12 6.98 -21.21
N ASN A 345 -5.32 8.29 -21.41
CA ASN A 345 -6.57 8.77 -21.99
C ASN A 345 -6.78 8.29 -23.43
N SER A 346 -5.72 8.16 -24.24
CA SER A 346 -5.83 7.61 -25.59
C SER A 346 -6.18 6.12 -25.60
N VAL A 347 -5.62 5.35 -24.67
CA VAL A 347 -5.88 3.91 -24.52
C VAL A 347 -7.31 3.64 -24.08
N PHE A 348 -7.81 4.42 -23.12
CA PHE A 348 -9.12 4.23 -22.49
C PHE A 348 -10.20 5.19 -22.97
N MET A 349 -9.96 5.95 -24.04
CA MET A 349 -10.91 6.95 -24.57
C MET A 349 -12.36 6.43 -24.72
N PRO A 350 -12.61 5.19 -25.18
CA PRO A 350 -13.98 4.67 -25.28
C PRO A 350 -14.65 4.35 -23.94
N GLU A 351 -13.87 4.09 -22.90
CA GLU A 351 -14.31 3.65 -21.56
C GLU A 351 -14.33 4.78 -20.52
N LEU A 352 -13.62 5.89 -20.80
CA LEU A 352 -13.61 7.07 -19.94
C LEU A 352 -15.02 7.61 -19.72
N ASP A 353 -15.28 8.14 -18.53
CA ASP A 353 -16.55 8.71 -18.07
C ASP A 353 -17.73 7.72 -18.05
N LYS A 354 -17.48 6.42 -18.37
CA LYS A 354 -18.51 5.37 -18.34
C LYS A 354 -18.29 4.41 -17.17
N PHE A 355 -17.10 3.84 -17.07
CA PHE A 355 -16.73 2.90 -16.03
C PHE A 355 -15.22 2.90 -15.73
N VAL A 356 -14.43 3.78 -16.33
CA VAL A 356 -13.00 3.94 -16.11
C VAL A 356 -12.67 5.38 -15.78
N VAL A 357 -11.90 5.54 -14.71
CA VAL A 357 -11.23 6.80 -14.35
C VAL A 357 -9.74 6.54 -14.34
N VAL A 358 -8.97 7.45 -14.93
CA VAL A 358 -7.52 7.40 -14.94
C VAL A 358 -6.96 8.61 -14.20
N PHE A 359 -6.04 8.35 -13.27
CA PHE A 359 -5.31 9.39 -12.58
C PHE A 359 -3.82 9.02 -12.47
N ILE A 360 -3.00 9.58 -13.37
CA ILE A 360 -1.56 9.29 -13.49
C ILE A 360 -1.36 7.76 -13.66
N ASP A 361 -0.70 7.11 -12.71
CA ASP A 361 -0.34 5.68 -12.75
C ASP A 361 -1.50 4.75 -12.31
N ASP A 362 -2.60 5.32 -11.78
CA ASP A 362 -3.74 4.60 -11.24
C ASP A 362 -4.91 4.55 -12.25
N ILE A 363 -5.46 3.36 -12.48
CA ILE A 363 -6.68 3.14 -13.24
C ILE A 363 -7.73 2.63 -12.26
N LEU A 364 -8.85 3.33 -12.15
CA LEU A 364 -9.99 2.93 -11.33
C LEU A 364 -11.12 2.47 -12.24
N VAL A 365 -11.54 1.22 -12.09
CA VAL A 365 -12.70 0.63 -12.73
C VAL A 365 -13.85 0.63 -11.73
N TYR A 366 -15.04 1.07 -12.13
CA TYR A 366 -16.21 1.17 -11.26
C TYR A 366 -17.47 0.66 -11.94
N SER A 367 -18.40 0.08 -11.17
CA SER A 367 -19.62 -0.55 -11.70
C SER A 367 -20.74 -0.56 -10.66
N LYS A 368 -21.97 -0.78 -11.12
CA LYS A 368 -23.16 -0.85 -10.25
C LYS A 368 -23.32 -2.18 -9.55
N ASP A 369 -22.87 -3.26 -10.19
CA ASP A 369 -22.92 -4.63 -9.65
C ASP A 369 -21.73 -5.46 -10.11
N LYS A 370 -21.61 -6.69 -9.57
CA LYS A 370 -20.47 -7.58 -9.80
C LYS A 370 -20.45 -8.18 -11.21
N GLU A 371 -21.59 -8.41 -11.84
CA GLU A 371 -21.65 -8.97 -13.20
C GLU A 371 -21.17 -7.95 -14.23
N GLU A 372 -21.65 -6.71 -14.11
CA GLU A 372 -21.19 -5.60 -14.92
C GLU A 372 -19.69 -5.34 -14.70
N HIS A 373 -19.22 -5.45 -13.44
CA HIS A 373 -17.83 -5.25 -13.10
C HIS A 373 -16.88 -6.29 -13.72
N ALA A 374 -17.30 -7.55 -13.79
CA ALA A 374 -16.56 -8.59 -14.50
C ALA A 374 -16.31 -8.22 -15.97
N ASN A 375 -17.37 -7.76 -16.66
CA ASN A 375 -17.27 -7.33 -18.06
C ASN A 375 -16.34 -6.12 -18.20
N HIS A 376 -16.46 -5.12 -17.33
CA HIS A 376 -15.60 -3.93 -17.34
C HIS A 376 -14.12 -4.28 -17.10
N LEU A 377 -13.84 -5.20 -16.17
CA LEU A 377 -12.47 -5.69 -15.93
C LEU A 377 -11.90 -6.41 -17.15
N HIS A 378 -12.68 -7.27 -17.83
CA HIS A 378 -12.26 -7.91 -19.07
C HIS A 378 -11.87 -6.87 -20.13
N ILE A 379 -12.67 -5.84 -20.33
CA ILE A 379 -12.39 -4.77 -21.31
C ILE A 379 -11.09 -4.05 -20.93
N VAL A 380 -10.93 -3.65 -19.67
CA VAL A 380 -9.76 -2.90 -19.20
C VAL A 380 -8.47 -3.73 -19.31
N LEU A 381 -8.51 -4.99 -18.87
CA LEU A 381 -7.34 -5.88 -18.93
C LEU A 381 -6.98 -6.23 -20.38
N GLN A 382 -7.98 -6.41 -21.25
CA GLN A 382 -7.73 -6.63 -22.69
C GLN A 382 -7.09 -5.39 -23.33
N ARG A 383 -7.53 -4.17 -22.98
CA ARG A 383 -6.90 -2.92 -23.42
C ARG A 383 -5.44 -2.84 -22.99
N LEU A 384 -5.15 -3.17 -21.73
CA LEU A 384 -3.77 -3.19 -21.24
C LEU A 384 -2.92 -4.20 -22.00
N ARG A 385 -3.44 -5.41 -22.28
CA ARG A 385 -2.79 -6.45 -23.07
C ARG A 385 -2.52 -5.98 -24.49
N ASP A 386 -3.53 -5.46 -25.18
CA ASP A 386 -3.43 -5.02 -26.59
C ASP A 386 -2.40 -3.90 -26.76
N HIS A 387 -2.31 -3.03 -25.75
CA HIS A 387 -1.34 -1.94 -25.73
C HIS A 387 -0.02 -2.32 -25.04
N GLN A 388 0.20 -3.58 -24.64
CA GLN A 388 1.40 -4.04 -23.93
C GLN A 388 1.74 -3.14 -22.74
N LEU A 389 0.72 -2.80 -21.93
CA LEU A 389 0.84 -2.08 -20.68
C LEU A 389 0.78 -3.07 -19.52
N TYR A 390 1.69 -2.92 -18.58
CA TYR A 390 1.88 -3.88 -17.49
C TYR A 390 1.52 -3.28 -16.16
N ALA A 391 0.80 -4.05 -15.34
CA ALA A 391 0.39 -3.66 -14.00
C ALA A 391 1.20 -4.38 -12.93
N LYS A 392 1.23 -3.82 -11.72
CA LYS A 392 1.87 -4.42 -10.57
C LYS A 392 0.83 -5.06 -9.66
N PHE A 393 0.62 -6.38 -9.78
CA PHE A 393 -0.41 -7.11 -9.06
C PHE A 393 -0.43 -6.79 -7.54
N SER A 394 0.73 -6.74 -6.88
CA SER A 394 0.83 -6.45 -5.44
C SER A 394 0.40 -5.05 -5.00
N LYS A 395 0.07 -4.17 -5.95
CA LYS A 395 -0.45 -2.82 -5.72
C LYS A 395 -1.85 -2.61 -6.30
N CYS A 396 -2.38 -3.64 -6.98
CA CYS A 396 -3.73 -3.62 -7.50
C CYS A 396 -4.71 -4.11 -6.43
N GLU A 397 -5.91 -3.57 -6.46
CA GLU A 397 -7.00 -3.94 -5.57
C GLU A 397 -8.22 -4.26 -6.44
N PHE A 398 -8.82 -5.42 -6.26
CA PHE A 398 -9.91 -5.89 -7.09
C PHE A 398 -11.15 -6.20 -6.28
N TRP A 399 -12.33 -6.01 -6.87
CA TRP A 399 -13.62 -6.38 -6.29
C TRP A 399 -13.93 -5.71 -4.97
N LEU A 400 -13.59 -4.42 -4.83
CA LEU A 400 -13.90 -3.63 -3.66
C LEU A 400 -15.39 -3.29 -3.64
N ASP A 401 -16.09 -3.62 -2.57
CA ASP A 401 -17.46 -3.15 -2.32
C ASP A 401 -17.41 -1.75 -1.66
N SER A 402 -18.36 -0.84 -2.00
CA SER A 402 -18.47 0.53 -1.47
C SER A 402 -18.90 0.57 -0.01
#